data_1a964de0720a7bd842c1df9dc3273a63
#
_entry.id   1a964de0720a7bd842c1df9dc3273a63
#
_cell.length_a   1.000
_cell.length_b   1.000
_cell.length_c   1.000
_cell.angle_alpha   90.00
_cell.angle_beta   90.00
_cell.angle_gamma   90.00
#
_symmetry.space_group_name_H-M   'P 1'
#
loop_
_entity.id
_entity.type
_entity.pdbx_description
1 polymer ?
#
loop_
_entity_poly.entity_id
_entity_poly.type
_entity_poly.pdbx_seq_one_letter_code
_entity_poly.pdbx_strand_id
1 'polypeptide(L)'
;YTYTHELGIQGMQKNLGLSDEQIVRKNNVDDTDALATQKAIQECIDEGCNIIFGTSWGYMDVMEQMAEEYPDIYFCHGTGYKSNGKNFTNYFGRIYQARYLSGIVAGMNTKTNKIGYVAAQDSSNSEVTGGIDAFAMGIASVNPDAEVYVKITHSWYAPEAEKAASLQLLDMGCDVMAQHCDTPYPQTTAQDAGVYGIGYNSDMRKETPDACLCSVIWNWSAYYTSEVQSIIDGTYDGKNYYGGMAEGLVDITDLADFCADGTQ
;
A
#
# COMPACT_ATOMS: atom_id res chain seq x y z
N TYR A 1 -6.27 -0.25 -1.20
CA TYR A 1 -5.29 -1.31 -1.38
C TYR A 1 -5.52 -2.10 -2.68
N THR A 2 -6.64 -2.82 -2.83
CA THR A 2 -6.94 -3.63 -4.03
C THR A 2 -6.84 -2.86 -5.35
N TYR A 3 -7.27 -1.59 -5.37
CA TYR A 3 -7.18 -0.74 -6.55
C TYR A 3 -5.73 -0.53 -7.02
N THR A 4 -4.76 -0.40 -6.11
CA THR A 4 -3.35 -0.24 -6.50
C THR A 4 -2.76 -1.51 -7.09
N HIS A 5 -3.21 -2.68 -6.66
CA HIS A 5 -2.84 -3.95 -7.29
C HIS A 5 -3.41 -4.04 -8.72
N GLU A 6 -4.65 -3.60 -8.94
CA GLU A 6 -5.21 -3.53 -10.30
C GLU A 6 -4.41 -2.57 -11.20
N LEU A 7 -4.01 -1.41 -10.70
CA LEU A 7 -3.10 -0.51 -11.44
C LEU A 7 -1.75 -1.18 -11.73
N GLY A 8 -1.24 -1.97 -10.80
CA GLY A 8 -0.03 -2.77 -10.97
C GLY A 8 -0.15 -3.81 -12.07
N ILE A 9 -1.27 -4.54 -12.09
CA ILE A 9 -1.57 -5.52 -13.15
C ILE A 9 -1.66 -4.85 -14.52
N GLN A 10 -2.38 -3.74 -14.63
CA GLN A 10 -2.50 -2.98 -15.89
C GLN A 10 -1.12 -2.46 -16.36
N GLY A 11 -0.29 -1.98 -15.44
CA GLY A 11 1.06 -1.53 -15.75
C GLY A 11 1.95 -2.69 -16.24
N MET A 12 1.93 -3.82 -15.57
CA MET A 12 2.64 -5.05 -15.99
C MET A 12 2.17 -5.50 -17.37
N GLN A 13 0.85 -5.59 -17.58
CA GLN A 13 0.25 -5.99 -18.86
C GLN A 13 0.75 -5.12 -20.01
N LYS A 14 0.75 -3.79 -19.81
CA LYS A 14 1.25 -2.82 -20.78
C LYS A 14 2.77 -2.99 -21.02
N ASN A 15 3.56 -3.13 -19.96
CA ASN A 15 5.02 -3.21 -20.05
C ASN A 15 5.50 -4.48 -20.76
N LEU A 16 4.78 -5.58 -20.57
CA LEU A 16 5.12 -6.90 -21.15
C LEU A 16 4.35 -7.21 -22.43
N GLY A 17 3.41 -6.36 -22.84
CA GLY A 17 2.60 -6.57 -24.03
C GLY A 17 1.65 -7.77 -23.93
N LEU A 18 1.16 -8.07 -22.71
CA LEU A 18 0.25 -9.18 -22.47
C LEU A 18 -1.18 -8.83 -22.90
N SER A 19 -1.90 -9.80 -23.47
CA SER A 19 -3.31 -9.64 -23.83
C SER A 19 -4.23 -9.83 -22.62
N ASP A 20 -5.49 -9.41 -22.74
CA ASP A 20 -6.48 -9.58 -21.67
C ASP A 20 -6.76 -11.06 -21.36
N GLU A 21 -6.67 -11.93 -22.34
CA GLU A 21 -6.87 -13.38 -22.16
C GLU A 21 -5.74 -14.04 -21.34
N GLN A 22 -4.60 -13.38 -21.18
CA GLN A 22 -3.49 -13.86 -20.36
C GLN A 22 -3.62 -13.46 -18.89
N ILE A 23 -4.62 -12.65 -18.52
CA ILE A 23 -4.80 -12.14 -17.17
C ILE A 23 -6.14 -12.63 -16.59
N VAL A 24 -6.06 -13.57 -15.67
CA VAL A 24 -7.22 -14.05 -14.89
C VAL A 24 -7.30 -13.29 -13.57
N ARG A 25 -8.49 -12.83 -13.21
CA ARG A 25 -8.74 -12.11 -11.95
C ARG A 25 -9.78 -12.84 -11.12
N LYS A 26 -9.44 -13.15 -9.89
CA LYS A 26 -10.37 -13.67 -8.87
C LYS A 26 -10.55 -12.59 -7.80
N ASN A 27 -11.73 -11.97 -7.80
CA ASN A 27 -12.03 -10.84 -6.92
C ASN A 27 -12.86 -11.30 -5.71
N ASN A 28 -12.72 -10.57 -4.59
CA ASN A 28 -13.49 -10.79 -3.36
C ASN A 28 -13.33 -12.21 -2.79
N VAL A 29 -12.14 -12.80 -2.93
CA VAL A 29 -11.81 -14.06 -2.28
C VAL A 29 -11.62 -13.77 -0.79
N ASP A 30 -12.34 -14.47 0.06
CA ASP A 30 -12.24 -14.35 1.52
C ASP A 30 -10.91 -14.95 1.99
N ASP A 31 -10.01 -14.11 2.46
CA ASP A 31 -8.67 -14.51 2.92
C ASP A 31 -8.67 -15.12 4.34
N THR A 32 -9.81 -15.12 5.01
CA THR A 32 -10.04 -15.84 6.26
C THR A 32 -10.58 -17.24 6.05
N ASP A 33 -10.99 -17.57 4.82
CA ASP A 33 -11.48 -18.91 4.43
C ASP A 33 -10.45 -19.62 3.53
N ALA A 34 -9.75 -20.59 4.11
CA ALA A 34 -8.75 -21.37 3.41
C ALA A 34 -9.32 -22.16 2.22
N LEU A 35 -10.57 -22.63 2.31
CA LEU A 35 -11.22 -23.39 1.21
C LEU A 35 -11.59 -22.46 0.06
N ALA A 36 -12.07 -21.25 0.36
CA ALA A 36 -12.34 -20.21 -0.66
C ALA A 36 -11.06 -19.83 -1.40
N THR A 37 -9.97 -19.63 -0.66
CA THR A 37 -8.64 -19.34 -1.21
C THR A 37 -8.15 -20.48 -2.11
N GLN A 38 -8.18 -21.73 -1.61
CA GLN A 38 -7.76 -22.90 -2.38
C GLN A 38 -8.57 -23.05 -3.68
N LYS A 39 -9.90 -22.88 -3.59
CA LYS A 39 -10.79 -22.96 -4.76
C LYS A 39 -10.44 -21.90 -5.80
N ALA A 40 -10.23 -20.65 -5.39
CA ALA A 40 -9.89 -19.57 -6.31
C ALA A 40 -8.54 -19.81 -7.03
N ILE A 41 -7.54 -20.34 -6.30
CA ILE A 41 -6.24 -20.71 -6.87
C ILE A 41 -6.43 -21.88 -7.85
N GLN A 42 -7.19 -22.91 -7.48
CA GLN A 42 -7.44 -24.06 -8.36
C GLN A 42 -8.14 -23.64 -9.66
N GLU A 43 -9.12 -22.74 -9.58
CA GLU A 43 -9.77 -22.21 -10.77
C GLU A 43 -8.77 -21.46 -11.69
N CYS A 44 -7.82 -20.70 -11.14
CA CYS A 44 -6.76 -20.10 -11.94
C CYS A 44 -5.89 -21.15 -12.64
N ILE A 45 -5.53 -22.22 -11.92
CA ILE A 45 -4.74 -23.34 -12.46
C ILE A 45 -5.51 -24.03 -13.61
N ASP A 46 -6.79 -24.30 -13.39
CA ASP A 46 -7.68 -24.96 -14.38
C ASP A 46 -7.89 -24.10 -15.64
N GLU A 47 -7.82 -22.77 -15.50
CA GLU A 47 -7.81 -21.81 -16.61
C GLU A 47 -6.43 -21.67 -17.30
N GLY A 48 -5.42 -22.39 -16.83
CA GLY A 48 -4.08 -22.46 -17.46
C GLY A 48 -3.09 -21.42 -16.94
N CYS A 49 -3.38 -20.77 -15.81
CA CYS A 49 -2.42 -19.84 -15.20
C CYS A 49 -1.18 -20.60 -14.70
N ASN A 50 -0.02 -20.08 -14.99
CA ASN A 50 1.28 -20.62 -14.56
C ASN A 50 2.04 -19.69 -13.60
N ILE A 51 1.48 -18.50 -13.34
CA ILE A 51 1.95 -17.57 -12.33
C ILE A 51 0.72 -17.07 -11.55
N ILE A 52 0.74 -17.17 -10.23
CA ILE A 52 -0.38 -16.81 -9.36
C ILE A 52 0.09 -15.79 -8.31
N PHE A 53 -0.51 -14.61 -8.32
CA PHE A 53 -0.29 -13.57 -7.33
C PHE A 53 -1.41 -13.57 -6.28
N GLY A 54 -1.06 -13.75 -5.01
CA GLY A 54 -1.94 -13.57 -3.88
C GLY A 54 -1.66 -12.22 -3.22
N THR A 55 -2.68 -11.40 -3.00
CA THR A 55 -2.51 -10.00 -2.57
C THR A 55 -2.90 -9.74 -1.12
N SER A 56 -3.24 -10.76 -0.35
CA SER A 56 -3.62 -10.62 1.06
C SER A 56 -2.90 -11.60 1.97
N TRP A 57 -2.67 -11.19 3.20
CA TRP A 57 -1.97 -11.95 4.24
C TRP A 57 -2.53 -13.36 4.44
N GLY A 58 -3.85 -13.52 4.47
CA GLY A 58 -4.51 -14.79 4.76
C GLY A 58 -4.31 -15.87 3.70
N TYR A 59 -3.83 -15.52 2.49
CA TYR A 59 -3.58 -16.52 1.43
C TYR A 59 -2.27 -17.29 1.62
N MET A 60 -1.38 -16.86 2.54
CA MET A 60 0.00 -17.33 2.64
C MET A 60 0.12 -18.86 2.80
N ASP A 61 -0.60 -19.44 3.75
CA ASP A 61 -0.48 -20.87 4.08
C ASP A 61 -1.05 -21.75 2.97
N VAL A 62 -2.16 -21.34 2.37
CA VAL A 62 -2.77 -22.06 1.25
C VAL A 62 -1.88 -22.01 0.01
N MET A 63 -1.29 -20.84 -0.30
CA MET A 63 -0.37 -20.68 -1.43
C MET A 63 0.90 -21.51 -1.24
N GLU A 64 1.45 -21.58 -0.03
CA GLU A 64 2.59 -22.45 0.29
C GLU A 64 2.27 -23.93 0.01
N GLN A 65 1.13 -24.41 0.51
CA GLN A 65 0.68 -25.78 0.29
C GLN A 65 0.48 -26.07 -1.22
N MET A 66 -0.20 -25.18 -1.93
CA MET A 66 -0.46 -25.38 -3.36
C MET A 66 0.83 -25.31 -4.20
N ALA A 67 1.82 -24.52 -3.78
CA ALA A 67 3.12 -24.50 -4.43
C ALA A 67 3.88 -25.83 -4.33
N GLU A 68 3.68 -26.60 -3.24
CA GLU A 68 4.21 -27.96 -3.10
C GLU A 68 3.48 -28.95 -4.02
N GLU A 69 2.17 -28.80 -4.19
CA GLU A 69 1.34 -29.65 -5.03
C GLU A 69 1.55 -29.39 -6.54
N TYR A 70 1.88 -28.14 -6.92
CA TYR A 70 2.03 -27.68 -8.29
C TYR A 70 3.43 -27.10 -8.55
N PRO A 71 4.48 -27.93 -8.61
CA PRO A 71 5.87 -27.46 -8.68
C PRO A 71 6.22 -26.70 -9.98
N ASP A 72 5.41 -26.81 -11.02
CA ASP A 72 5.60 -26.14 -12.31
C ASP A 72 4.85 -24.77 -12.39
N ILE A 73 4.15 -24.38 -11.33
CA ILE A 73 3.42 -23.12 -11.21
C ILE A 73 4.15 -22.22 -10.21
N TYR A 74 4.28 -20.93 -10.53
CA TYR A 74 4.89 -19.94 -9.66
C TYR A 74 3.85 -19.25 -8.80
N PHE A 75 4.13 -19.14 -7.51
CA PHE A 75 3.27 -18.50 -6.52
C PHE A 75 3.97 -17.32 -5.88
N CYS A 76 3.41 -16.13 -6.04
CA CYS A 76 3.93 -14.88 -5.51
C CYS A 76 2.95 -14.30 -4.49
N HIS A 77 3.27 -14.36 -3.21
CA HIS A 77 2.40 -13.93 -2.12
C HIS A 77 2.77 -12.54 -1.62
N GLY A 78 1.81 -11.62 -1.60
CA GLY A 78 1.96 -10.27 -1.05
C GLY A 78 1.78 -10.24 0.47
N THR A 79 2.55 -9.38 1.14
CA THR A 79 2.45 -9.05 2.58
C THR A 79 2.94 -10.08 3.59
N GLY A 80 3.22 -11.32 3.19
CA GLY A 80 3.69 -12.36 4.09
C GLY A 80 5.22 -12.41 4.26
N TYR A 81 5.74 -13.59 4.58
CA TYR A 81 7.19 -13.77 4.82
C TYR A 81 7.72 -15.14 4.36
N LYS A 82 6.84 -16.09 4.04
CA LYS A 82 7.23 -17.44 3.67
C LYS A 82 7.75 -17.52 2.23
N SER A 83 8.67 -18.45 2.00
CA SER A 83 9.13 -18.83 0.67
C SER A 83 9.70 -20.26 0.72
N ASN A 84 9.78 -20.94 -0.41
CA ASN A 84 10.37 -22.28 -0.51
C ASN A 84 11.68 -22.30 -1.34
N GLY A 85 12.13 -21.16 -1.85
CA GLY A 85 13.33 -21.06 -2.68
C GLY A 85 13.24 -21.73 -4.04
N LYS A 86 12.03 -22.05 -4.52
CA LYS A 86 11.76 -22.74 -5.78
C LYS A 86 10.71 -22.02 -6.61
N ASN A 87 9.43 -22.15 -6.20
CA ASN A 87 8.28 -21.63 -6.93
C ASN A 87 7.29 -20.88 -6.04
N PHE A 88 7.62 -20.66 -4.77
CA PHE A 88 6.84 -19.85 -3.84
C PHE A 88 7.72 -18.77 -3.22
N THR A 89 7.34 -17.50 -3.43
CA THR A 89 8.02 -16.32 -2.91
C THR A 89 7.04 -15.37 -2.25
N ASN A 90 7.59 -14.47 -1.46
CA ASN A 90 6.86 -13.36 -0.88
C ASN A 90 7.34 -12.03 -1.44
N TYR A 91 6.42 -11.08 -1.63
CA TYR A 91 6.75 -9.72 -2.01
C TYR A 91 6.10 -8.70 -1.08
N PHE A 92 6.84 -7.68 -0.76
CA PHE A 92 6.35 -6.48 -0.08
C PHE A 92 7.32 -5.32 -0.29
N GLY A 93 7.18 -4.22 0.46
CA GLY A 93 8.03 -3.07 0.23
C GLY A 93 8.25 -2.17 1.44
N ARG A 94 9.24 -1.30 1.27
CA ARG A 94 9.70 -0.33 2.26
C ARG A 94 8.89 0.97 2.19
N ILE A 95 7.57 0.88 2.45
CA ILE A 95 6.66 2.03 2.37
C ILE A 95 7.06 3.16 3.33
N TYR A 96 7.79 2.83 4.40
CA TYR A 96 8.31 3.81 5.34
C TYR A 96 9.23 4.86 4.68
N GLN A 97 9.88 4.54 3.54
CA GLN A 97 10.69 5.51 2.80
C GLN A 97 9.83 6.66 2.27
N ALA A 98 8.71 6.33 1.62
CA ALA A 98 7.76 7.33 1.13
C ALA A 98 7.04 8.02 2.30
N ARG A 99 6.81 7.32 3.43
CA ARG A 99 6.27 7.93 4.65
C ARG A 99 7.18 9.02 5.20
N TYR A 100 8.49 8.81 5.20
CA TYR A 100 9.46 9.83 5.61
C TYR A 100 9.33 11.11 4.76
N LEU A 101 9.29 10.97 3.43
CA LEU A 101 9.11 12.11 2.52
C LEU A 101 7.77 12.82 2.76
N SER A 102 6.68 12.06 2.91
CA SER A 102 5.38 12.65 3.20
C SER A 102 5.33 13.35 4.56
N GLY A 103 6.15 12.91 5.51
CA GLY A 103 6.36 13.59 6.79
C GLY A 103 7.03 14.96 6.62
N ILE A 104 8.04 15.06 5.75
CA ILE A 104 8.64 16.36 5.38
C ILE A 104 7.56 17.29 4.82
N VAL A 105 6.76 16.81 3.87
CA VAL A 105 5.66 17.60 3.28
C VAL A 105 4.68 18.07 4.36
N ALA A 106 4.25 17.19 5.25
CA ALA A 106 3.34 17.54 6.34
C ALA A 106 3.94 18.58 7.30
N GLY A 107 5.20 18.39 7.71
CA GLY A 107 5.91 19.27 8.63
C GLY A 107 6.12 20.69 8.08
N MET A 108 6.32 20.82 6.76
CA MET A 108 6.46 22.12 6.09
C MET A 108 5.12 22.85 5.89
N ASN A 109 4.00 22.13 5.88
CA ASN A 109 2.69 22.70 5.56
C ASN A 109 1.77 22.91 6.77
N THR A 110 2.05 22.30 7.94
CA THR A 110 1.28 22.55 9.17
C THR A 110 1.45 24.01 9.64
N LYS A 111 0.37 24.58 10.13
CA LYS A 111 0.33 25.93 10.74
C LYS A 111 0.11 25.87 12.26
N THR A 112 -0.48 24.76 12.73
CA THR A 112 -0.77 24.56 14.17
C THR A 112 0.31 23.75 14.89
N ASN A 113 1.27 23.16 14.16
CA ASN A 113 2.22 22.17 14.64
C ASN A 113 1.54 20.90 15.19
N LYS A 114 0.29 20.64 14.81
CA LYS A 114 -0.45 19.44 15.18
C LYS A 114 -0.87 18.69 13.94
N ILE A 115 -0.33 17.49 13.80
CA ILE A 115 -0.54 16.63 12.63
C ILE A 115 -1.27 15.37 13.08
N GLY A 116 -2.39 15.05 12.43
CA GLY A 116 -3.18 13.85 12.71
C GLY A 116 -2.73 12.67 11.84
N TYR A 117 -2.79 11.47 12.39
CA TYR A 117 -2.50 10.23 11.69
C TYR A 117 -3.55 9.17 12.03
N VAL A 118 -4.33 8.74 11.04
CA VAL A 118 -5.32 7.66 11.18
C VAL A 118 -4.65 6.35 10.77
N ALA A 119 -4.48 5.45 11.72
CA ALA A 119 -3.76 4.19 11.56
C ALA A 119 -4.69 2.98 11.63
N ALA A 120 -4.53 2.03 10.71
CA ALA A 120 -5.31 0.80 10.67
C ALA A 120 -4.97 -0.17 11.81
N GLN A 121 -3.71 -0.21 12.24
CA GLN A 121 -3.20 -1.19 13.20
C GLN A 121 -2.32 -0.51 14.27
N ASP A 122 -2.14 -1.21 15.37
CA ASP A 122 -1.30 -0.79 16.49
C ASP A 122 0.15 -1.29 16.36
N SER A 123 0.89 -1.27 17.47
CA SER A 123 2.29 -1.69 17.53
C SER A 123 2.56 -3.17 17.19
N SER A 124 1.52 -3.98 17.02
CA SER A 124 1.65 -5.37 16.56
C SER A 124 1.94 -5.48 15.06
N ASN A 125 1.69 -4.42 14.29
CA ASN A 125 1.94 -4.38 12.85
C ASN A 125 3.15 -3.48 12.52
N SER A 126 4.24 -4.10 12.07
CA SER A 126 5.50 -3.41 11.78
C SER A 126 5.44 -2.47 10.58
N GLU A 127 4.56 -2.70 9.61
CA GLU A 127 4.35 -1.79 8.48
C GLU A 127 3.79 -0.45 8.97
N VAL A 128 2.71 -0.51 9.77
CA VAL A 128 2.04 0.68 10.29
C VAL A 128 2.95 1.42 11.27
N THR A 129 3.59 0.71 12.20
CA THR A 129 4.50 1.31 13.19
C THR A 129 5.68 1.97 12.51
N GLY A 130 6.36 1.24 11.61
CA GLY A 130 7.49 1.81 10.86
C GLY A 130 7.07 2.98 9.96
N GLY A 131 5.83 2.97 9.46
CA GLY A 131 5.26 4.09 8.71
C GLY A 131 5.04 5.34 9.58
N ILE A 132 4.49 5.18 10.79
CA ILE A 132 4.30 6.27 11.76
C ILE A 132 5.65 6.86 12.17
N ASP A 133 6.62 6.00 12.53
CA ASP A 133 7.94 6.43 12.97
C ASP A 133 8.67 7.22 11.86
N ALA A 134 8.67 6.70 10.64
CA ALA A 134 9.29 7.36 9.50
C ALA A 134 8.62 8.72 9.19
N PHE A 135 7.29 8.77 9.24
CA PHE A 135 6.52 10.00 9.06
C PHE A 135 6.89 11.05 10.12
N ALA A 136 6.91 10.64 11.39
CA ALA A 136 7.31 11.53 12.49
C ALA A 136 8.77 12.01 12.37
N MET A 137 9.68 11.13 11.94
CA MET A 137 11.08 11.51 11.67
C MET A 137 11.18 12.51 10.51
N GLY A 138 10.39 12.35 9.45
CA GLY A 138 10.31 13.28 8.34
C GLY A 138 9.85 14.66 8.81
N ILE A 139 8.79 14.73 9.61
CA ILE A 139 8.31 15.97 10.23
C ILE A 139 9.40 16.61 11.07
N ALA A 140 10.00 15.88 11.99
CA ALA A 140 11.01 16.40 12.91
C ALA A 140 12.25 16.95 12.19
N SER A 141 12.58 16.46 11.00
CA SER A 141 13.71 16.92 10.20
C SER A 141 13.54 18.37 9.69
N VAL A 142 12.31 18.85 9.57
CA VAL A 142 11.97 20.19 9.02
C VAL A 142 11.20 21.05 10.02
N ASN A 143 10.49 20.44 10.96
CA ASN A 143 9.68 21.12 11.99
C ASN A 143 9.72 20.35 13.30
N PRO A 144 10.77 20.54 14.12
CA PRO A 144 10.94 19.79 15.38
C PRO A 144 9.91 20.15 16.46
N ASP A 145 9.16 21.24 16.29
CA ASP A 145 8.12 21.65 17.24
C ASP A 145 6.74 21.03 16.94
N ALA A 146 6.61 20.33 15.80
CA ALA A 146 5.36 19.69 15.44
C ALA A 146 5.17 18.34 16.16
N GLU A 147 3.92 18.06 16.54
CA GLU A 147 3.50 16.84 17.21
C GLU A 147 2.59 15.99 16.31
N VAL A 148 2.78 14.68 16.35
CA VAL A 148 1.94 13.71 15.63
C VAL A 148 0.97 13.04 16.60
N TYR A 149 -0.32 13.20 16.33
CA TYR A 149 -1.41 12.58 17.08
C TYR A 149 -1.97 11.39 16.30
N VAL A 150 -1.89 10.19 16.88
CA VAL A 150 -2.31 8.96 16.22
C VAL A 150 -3.63 8.45 16.76
N LYS A 151 -4.56 8.08 15.89
CA LYS A 151 -5.78 7.33 16.22
C LYS A 151 -5.77 6.00 15.47
N ILE A 152 -6.02 4.92 16.19
CA ILE A 152 -5.99 3.55 15.67
C ILE A 152 -7.41 3.04 15.52
N THR A 153 -7.73 2.50 14.33
CA THR A 153 -9.06 1.97 14.02
C THR A 153 -9.17 0.46 14.20
N HIS A 154 -8.04 -0.23 14.34
CA HIS A 154 -7.94 -1.70 14.40
C HIS A 154 -8.55 -2.41 13.18
N SER A 155 -8.58 -1.74 12.04
CA SER A 155 -9.07 -2.28 10.77
C SER A 155 -8.44 -1.53 9.61
N TRP A 156 -8.13 -2.26 8.53
CA TRP A 156 -7.67 -1.66 7.28
C TRP A 156 -8.80 -0.94 6.54
N TYR A 157 -10.04 -1.42 6.69
CA TYR A 157 -11.23 -0.86 6.03
C TYR A 157 -12.35 -0.69 7.05
N ALA A 158 -12.51 0.50 7.58
CA ALA A 158 -13.51 0.84 8.59
C ALA A 158 -14.04 2.27 8.39
N PRO A 159 -14.85 2.55 7.36
CA PRO A 159 -15.26 3.90 6.95
C PRO A 159 -15.71 4.79 8.11
N GLU A 160 -16.62 4.30 8.94
CA GLU A 160 -17.17 5.06 10.07
C GLU A 160 -16.13 5.32 11.16
N ALA A 161 -15.28 4.34 11.46
CA ALA A 161 -14.22 4.49 12.47
C ALA A 161 -13.11 5.43 11.98
N GLU A 162 -12.75 5.36 10.71
CA GLU A 162 -11.75 6.23 10.09
C GLU A 162 -12.24 7.69 10.08
N LYS A 163 -13.51 7.92 9.73
CA LYS A 163 -14.13 9.24 9.78
C LYS A 163 -14.20 9.77 11.20
N ALA A 164 -14.63 8.94 12.17
CA ALA A 164 -14.70 9.33 13.57
C ALA A 164 -13.32 9.67 14.15
N ALA A 165 -12.28 8.88 13.82
CA ALA A 165 -10.90 9.14 14.20
C ALA A 165 -10.40 10.49 13.64
N SER A 166 -10.72 10.77 12.37
CA SER A 166 -10.35 12.03 11.71
C SER A 166 -11.00 13.24 12.39
N LEU A 167 -12.30 13.16 12.71
CA LEU A 167 -13.00 14.22 13.43
C LEU A 167 -12.40 14.48 14.82
N GLN A 168 -12.02 13.42 15.55
CA GLN A 168 -11.36 13.58 16.85
C GLN A 168 -10.00 14.28 16.72
N LEU A 169 -9.23 13.99 15.67
CA LEU A 169 -7.96 14.66 15.40
C LEU A 169 -8.15 16.13 15.05
N LEU A 170 -9.19 16.46 14.27
CA LEU A 170 -9.58 17.85 14.00
C LEU A 170 -9.96 18.59 15.27
N ASP A 171 -10.73 17.98 16.17
CA ASP A 171 -11.10 18.57 17.47
C ASP A 171 -9.87 18.84 18.36
N MET A 172 -8.78 18.08 18.18
CA MET A 172 -7.50 18.32 18.85
C MET A 172 -6.69 19.46 18.21
N GLY A 173 -7.16 20.01 17.10
CA GLY A 173 -6.53 21.12 16.38
C GLY A 173 -5.50 20.68 15.33
N CYS A 174 -5.55 19.41 14.90
CA CYS A 174 -4.72 18.96 13.77
C CYS A 174 -5.14 19.64 12.48
N ASP A 175 -4.19 20.16 11.70
CA ASP A 175 -4.41 20.87 10.44
C ASP A 175 -3.77 20.19 9.22
N VAL A 176 -3.15 19.03 9.43
CA VAL A 176 -2.75 18.07 8.39
C VAL A 176 -3.21 16.69 8.82
N MET A 177 -3.88 15.94 7.93
CA MET A 177 -4.43 14.62 8.20
C MET A 177 -3.75 13.56 7.34
N ALA A 178 -2.88 12.75 7.93
CA ALA A 178 -2.30 11.58 7.27
C ALA A 178 -3.10 10.31 7.58
N GLN A 179 -2.96 9.29 6.75
CA GLN A 179 -3.62 8.01 6.95
C GLN A 179 -2.73 6.82 6.59
N HIS A 180 -2.98 5.70 7.25
CA HIS A 180 -2.48 4.37 6.94
C HIS A 180 -3.62 3.36 7.10
N CYS A 181 -4.67 3.58 6.30
CA CYS A 181 -5.90 2.80 6.20
C CYS A 181 -6.49 2.97 4.79
N ASP A 182 -7.47 2.15 4.42
CA ASP A 182 -7.78 1.90 3.01
C ASP A 182 -8.94 2.72 2.44
N THR A 183 -9.67 3.51 3.25
CA THR A 183 -10.74 4.36 2.72
C THR A 183 -10.26 5.79 2.47
N PRO A 184 -10.93 6.57 1.62
CA PRO A 184 -10.61 7.99 1.44
C PRO A 184 -11.19 8.89 2.56
N TYR A 185 -11.89 8.34 3.56
CA TYR A 185 -12.59 9.15 4.56
C TYR A 185 -11.70 10.09 5.37
N PRO A 186 -10.47 9.73 5.78
CA PRO A 186 -9.60 10.70 6.44
C PRO A 186 -9.31 11.92 5.56
N GLN A 187 -9.11 11.72 4.27
CA GLN A 187 -8.82 12.81 3.32
C GLN A 187 -10.07 13.65 3.04
N THR A 188 -11.22 13.04 2.79
CA THR A 188 -12.47 13.77 2.57
C THR A 188 -12.89 14.56 3.81
N THR A 189 -12.68 14.01 5.02
CA THR A 189 -12.92 14.72 6.28
C THR A 189 -11.99 15.92 6.44
N ALA A 190 -10.71 15.79 6.06
CA ALA A 190 -9.76 16.90 6.05
C ALA A 190 -10.20 18.02 5.09
N GLN A 191 -10.60 17.65 3.87
CA GLN A 191 -11.08 18.61 2.87
C GLN A 191 -12.35 19.33 3.33
N ASP A 192 -13.33 18.62 3.88
CA ASP A 192 -14.57 19.20 4.39
C ASP A 192 -14.30 20.20 5.54
N ALA A 193 -13.23 19.97 6.31
CA ALA A 193 -12.80 20.85 7.39
C ALA A 193 -11.88 21.99 6.93
N GLY A 194 -11.47 22.02 5.65
CA GLY A 194 -10.56 23.04 5.11
C GLY A 194 -9.13 22.91 5.63
N VAL A 195 -8.70 21.71 5.98
CA VAL A 195 -7.31 21.39 6.38
C VAL A 195 -6.65 20.50 5.35
N TYR A 196 -5.32 20.32 5.45
CA TYR A 196 -4.57 19.54 4.49
C TYR A 196 -4.63 18.03 4.76
N GLY A 197 -4.30 17.25 3.74
CA GLY A 197 -4.26 15.79 3.79
C GLY A 197 -3.00 15.20 3.15
N ILE A 198 -2.63 14.02 3.64
CA ILE A 198 -1.63 13.12 3.04
C ILE A 198 -2.31 11.79 2.76
N GLY A 199 -2.52 11.49 1.48
CA GLY A 199 -3.21 10.27 1.05
C GLY A 199 -2.35 9.00 1.17
N TYR A 200 -2.99 7.84 0.91
CA TYR A 200 -2.34 6.54 0.95
C TYR A 200 -2.87 5.59 -0.14
N ASN A 201 -2.07 4.61 -0.50
CA ASN A 201 -2.26 3.58 -1.51
C ASN A 201 -2.20 4.12 -2.95
N SER A 202 -3.03 5.08 -3.31
CA SER A 202 -3.13 5.69 -4.63
C SER A 202 -3.19 7.21 -4.54
N ASP A 203 -3.14 7.88 -5.67
CA ASP A 203 -3.29 9.34 -5.73
C ASP A 203 -4.71 9.77 -5.33
N MET A 204 -4.84 10.30 -4.12
CA MET A 204 -6.11 10.75 -3.54
C MET A 204 -6.47 12.20 -3.91
N ARG A 205 -5.71 12.88 -4.77
CA ARG A 205 -6.07 14.21 -5.28
C ARG A 205 -7.33 14.16 -6.15
N LYS A 206 -7.71 12.99 -6.64
CA LYS A 206 -8.99 12.82 -7.37
C LYS A 206 -10.19 12.95 -6.45
N GLU A 207 -10.08 12.43 -5.24
CA GLU A 207 -11.11 12.47 -4.21
C GLU A 207 -11.11 13.80 -3.44
N THR A 208 -9.91 14.37 -3.25
CA THR A 208 -9.71 15.56 -2.40
C THR A 208 -8.75 16.56 -3.04
N PRO A 209 -9.16 17.19 -4.16
CA PRO A 209 -8.28 18.06 -4.95
C PRO A 209 -7.83 19.32 -4.21
N ASP A 210 -8.60 19.78 -3.21
CA ASP A 210 -8.33 21.03 -2.50
C ASP A 210 -7.59 20.83 -1.16
N ALA A 211 -7.34 19.58 -0.76
CA ALA A 211 -6.73 19.24 0.53
C ALA A 211 -5.49 18.37 0.42
N CYS A 212 -5.45 17.42 -0.53
CA CYS A 212 -4.37 16.44 -0.60
C CYS A 212 -3.06 17.07 -1.10
N LEU A 213 -2.10 17.22 -0.19
CA LEU A 213 -0.76 17.73 -0.51
C LEU A 213 0.03 16.76 -1.40
N CYS A 214 -0.03 15.49 -1.06
CA CYS A 214 0.49 14.34 -1.82
C CYS A 214 -0.12 13.05 -1.29
N SER A 215 0.13 11.93 -1.95
CA SER A 215 -0.23 10.60 -1.47
C SER A 215 1.00 9.70 -1.44
N VAL A 216 1.11 8.88 -0.39
CA VAL A 216 2.08 7.79 -0.31
C VAL A 216 1.54 6.63 -1.11
N ILE A 217 2.25 6.17 -2.13
CA ILE A 217 1.73 5.23 -3.12
C ILE A 217 2.55 3.95 -3.23
N TRP A 218 1.85 2.89 -3.64
CA TRP A 218 2.43 1.64 -4.11
C TRP A 218 2.40 1.59 -5.63
N ASN A 219 3.53 1.32 -6.25
CA ASN A 219 3.66 1.04 -7.69
C ASN A 219 3.93 -0.46 -7.90
N TRP A 220 2.91 -1.28 -7.72
CA TRP A 220 3.02 -2.73 -7.88
C TRP A 220 3.43 -3.16 -9.29
N SER A 221 3.23 -2.28 -10.28
CA SER A 221 3.70 -2.53 -11.66
C SER A 221 5.21 -2.79 -11.73
N ALA A 222 6.02 -2.14 -10.90
CA ALA A 222 7.46 -2.36 -10.86
C ALA A 222 7.80 -3.81 -10.48
N TYR A 223 7.18 -4.32 -9.40
CA TYR A 223 7.38 -5.70 -8.98
C TYR A 223 6.79 -6.70 -9.98
N TYR A 224 5.51 -6.55 -10.32
CA TYR A 224 4.84 -7.51 -11.22
C TYR A 224 5.54 -7.65 -12.56
N THR A 225 5.97 -6.52 -13.15
CA THR A 225 6.73 -6.55 -14.43
C THR A 225 8.04 -7.29 -14.26
N SER A 226 8.82 -6.98 -13.22
CA SER A 226 10.13 -7.60 -13.02
C SER A 226 10.04 -9.09 -12.73
N GLU A 227 9.05 -9.50 -11.92
CA GLU A 227 8.87 -10.89 -11.52
C GLU A 227 8.41 -11.75 -12.69
N VAL A 228 7.38 -11.32 -13.42
CA VAL A 228 6.90 -12.03 -14.61
C VAL A 228 7.99 -12.09 -15.68
N GLN A 229 8.74 -11.00 -15.90
CA GLN A 229 9.85 -10.99 -16.84
C GLN A 229 10.94 -11.99 -16.43
N SER A 230 11.28 -12.08 -15.14
CA SER A 230 12.28 -13.03 -14.65
C SER A 230 11.89 -14.50 -14.90
N ILE A 231 10.59 -14.79 -14.79
CA ILE A 231 10.05 -16.12 -15.08
C ILE A 231 10.10 -16.41 -16.59
N ILE A 232 9.72 -15.44 -17.44
CA ILE A 232 9.81 -15.56 -18.91
C ILE A 232 11.24 -15.81 -19.35
N ASP A 233 12.21 -15.09 -18.77
CA ASP A 233 13.63 -15.16 -19.13
C ASP A 233 14.34 -16.37 -18.48
N GLY A 234 13.67 -17.12 -17.61
CA GLY A 234 14.28 -18.23 -16.87
C GLY A 234 15.34 -17.80 -15.84
N THR A 235 15.25 -16.57 -15.35
CA THR A 235 16.16 -15.97 -14.36
C THR A 235 15.55 -15.86 -12.95
N TYR A 236 14.31 -16.33 -12.79
CA TYR A 236 13.65 -16.37 -11.48
C TYR A 236 14.51 -17.12 -10.45
N ASP A 237 14.73 -16.52 -9.28
CA ASP A 237 15.68 -17.03 -8.28
C ASP A 237 15.01 -17.55 -6.98
N GLY A 238 13.68 -17.49 -6.90
CA GLY A 238 12.92 -17.99 -5.76
C GLY A 238 13.10 -17.21 -4.45
N LYS A 239 13.61 -15.97 -4.51
CA LYS A 239 13.85 -15.14 -3.34
C LYS A 239 12.69 -14.20 -3.05
N ASN A 240 12.50 -13.91 -1.77
CA ASN A 240 11.58 -12.87 -1.36
C ASN A 240 12.01 -11.50 -1.88
N TYR A 241 11.03 -10.73 -2.33
CA TYR A 241 11.22 -9.35 -2.79
C TYR A 241 10.80 -8.35 -1.71
N TYR A 242 11.66 -7.36 -1.45
CA TYR A 242 11.33 -6.27 -0.54
C TYR A 242 11.87 -4.97 -1.11
N GLY A 243 11.09 -4.38 -2.03
CA GLY A 243 11.46 -3.18 -2.78
C GLY A 243 11.21 -1.88 -2.02
N GLY A 244 11.79 -0.82 -2.51
CA GLY A 244 11.62 0.54 -1.99
C GLY A 244 11.56 1.56 -3.11
N MET A 245 11.95 2.80 -2.81
CA MET A 245 11.99 3.90 -3.78
C MET A 245 13.02 3.65 -4.88
N ALA A 246 14.17 3.07 -4.54
CA ALA A 246 15.21 2.77 -5.52
C ALA A 246 14.76 1.76 -6.58
N GLU A 247 13.89 0.83 -6.21
CA GLU A 247 13.28 -0.15 -7.10
C GLU A 247 12.01 0.38 -7.78
N GLY A 248 11.58 1.60 -7.46
CA GLY A 248 10.37 2.21 -8.00
C GLY A 248 9.07 1.60 -7.49
N LEU A 249 9.11 0.84 -6.36
CA LEU A 249 7.93 0.19 -5.79
C LEU A 249 7.08 1.12 -4.95
N VAL A 250 7.70 2.04 -4.24
CA VAL A 250 7.02 3.01 -3.37
C VAL A 250 7.48 4.42 -3.69
N ASP A 251 6.59 5.39 -3.58
CA ASP A 251 6.89 6.80 -3.80
C ASP A 251 5.83 7.70 -3.14
N ILE A 252 6.00 9.00 -3.25
CA ILE A 252 4.93 9.97 -3.08
C ILE A 252 4.50 10.49 -4.46
N THR A 253 3.22 10.89 -4.58
CA THR A 253 2.76 11.58 -5.80
C THR A 253 3.39 12.97 -5.91
N ASP A 254 3.28 13.59 -7.10
CA ASP A 254 3.60 15.00 -7.26
C ASP A 254 2.91 15.83 -6.19
N LEU A 255 3.56 16.89 -5.75
CA LEU A 255 3.01 17.80 -4.75
C LEU A 255 1.91 18.67 -5.34
N ALA A 256 0.92 19.00 -4.51
CA ALA A 256 -0.10 19.97 -4.91
C ALA A 256 0.48 21.38 -5.09
N ASP A 257 -0.09 22.14 -6.02
CA ASP A 257 0.36 23.52 -6.32
C ASP A 257 0.20 24.48 -5.13
N PHE A 258 -0.64 24.13 -4.15
CA PHE A 258 -0.87 24.91 -2.94
C PHE A 258 0.01 24.51 -1.76
N CYS A 259 0.99 23.62 -1.94
CA CYS A 259 2.02 23.37 -0.93
C CYS A 259 2.79 24.64 -0.60
N ALA A 260 3.23 24.77 0.64
CA ALA A 260 4.06 25.88 1.08
C ALA A 260 5.34 26.00 0.24
N ASP A 261 5.80 27.23 0.04
CA ASP A 261 7.03 27.52 -0.71
C ASP A 261 8.22 26.75 -0.12
N GLY A 262 9.02 26.13 -0.99
CA GLY A 262 10.19 25.35 -0.61
C GLY A 262 9.89 23.89 -0.21
N THR A 263 8.63 23.42 -0.30
CA THR A 263 8.27 22.00 -0.11
C THR A 263 8.77 21.12 -1.27
N GLN A 264 8.97 21.70 -2.46
CA GLN A 264 9.42 21.01 -3.68
C GLN A 264 10.92 20.69 -3.67
#